data_b43bc6d17715457dace9e95c777a3655
#
_entry.id   b43bc6d17715457dace9e95c777a3655
#
_cell.length_a   1.000
_cell.length_b   1.000
_cell.length_c   1.000
_cell.angle_alpha   90.00
_cell.angle_beta   90.00
_cell.angle_gamma   90.00
#
_symmetry.space_group_name_H-M   'P 1'
#
loop_
_entity.id
_entity.type
_entity.pdbx_description
1 polymer ?
#
loop_
_entity_poly.entity_id
_entity_poly.type
_entity_poly.pdbx_seq_one_letter_code
_entity_poly.pdbx_strand_id
1 'polypeptide(L)' 'LARLTEKQLMVLGCMAKGMSNKHIARELLIAETTVKTHVSAILRKLNATSRVHAIVIAGEEDLSFYRANRAH' A
#
# COMPACT_ATOMS: atom_id res chain seq x y z
N LEU A 1 8.12 5.20 4.64
CA LEU A 1 8.02 3.83 4.14
C LEU A 1 9.21 3.51 3.27
N ALA A 2 9.59 2.24 3.23
CA ALA A 2 10.67 1.80 2.39
C ALA A 2 10.39 2.25 0.96
N ARG A 3 11.38 2.40 0.19
CA ARG A 3 11.46 2.91 -1.17
C ARG A 3 10.38 2.49 -2.16
N LEU A 4 9.13 2.71 -1.80
CA LEU A 4 8.02 2.44 -2.72
C LEU A 4 7.99 3.52 -3.79
N THR A 5 7.70 3.11 -5.02
CA THR A 5 7.47 4.07 -6.08
C THR A 5 6.14 4.77 -5.84
N GLU A 6 5.92 5.87 -6.53
CA GLU A 6 4.67 6.60 -6.43
C GLU A 6 3.47 5.71 -6.76
N LYS A 7 3.59 4.90 -7.83
CA LYS A 7 2.53 3.98 -8.23
C LYS A 7 2.30 2.92 -7.16
N GLN A 8 3.37 2.40 -6.55
CA GLN A 8 3.25 1.43 -5.48
C GLN A 8 2.58 2.04 -4.25
N LEU A 9 2.90 3.28 -3.93
CA LEU A 9 2.22 3.97 -2.83
C LEU A 9 0.73 4.10 -3.10
N MET A 10 0.34 4.40 -4.34
CA MET A 10 -1.06 4.49 -4.70
C MET A 10 -1.77 3.15 -4.53
N VAL A 11 -1.12 2.07 -4.96
CA VAL A 11 -1.67 0.73 -4.81
C VAL A 11 -1.81 0.38 -3.33
N LEU A 12 -0.78 0.67 -2.53
CA LEU A 12 -0.82 0.40 -1.10
C LEU A 12 -1.95 1.17 -0.43
N GLY A 13 -2.16 2.42 -0.81
CA GLY A 13 -3.27 3.22 -0.30
C GLY A 13 -4.62 2.59 -0.59
N CYS A 14 -4.79 2.05 -1.80
CA CYS A 14 -6.02 1.36 -2.17
C CYS A 14 -6.19 0.07 -1.37
N MET A 15 -5.09 -0.67 -1.16
CA MET A 15 -5.13 -1.87 -0.33
C MET A 15 -5.61 -1.53 1.08
N ALA A 16 -5.12 -0.43 1.62
CA ALA A 16 -5.49 -0.01 2.97
C ALA A 16 -6.96 0.35 3.08
N LYS A 17 -7.59 0.70 1.96
CA LYS A 17 -9.02 0.97 1.91
C LYS A 17 -9.85 -0.29 1.75
N GLY A 18 -9.20 -1.45 1.69
CA GLY A 18 -9.91 -2.72 1.55
C GLY A 18 -10.26 -3.10 0.13
N MET A 19 -9.69 -2.44 -0.87
CA MET A 19 -10.00 -2.74 -2.26
C MET A 19 -9.35 -4.04 -2.71
N SER A 20 -10.07 -4.82 -3.53
CA SER A 20 -9.52 -6.00 -4.19
C SER A 20 -8.61 -5.55 -5.33
N ASN A 21 -7.78 -6.48 -5.84
CA ASN A 21 -6.94 -6.16 -6.99
C ASN A 21 -7.76 -5.71 -8.19
N LYS A 22 -8.91 -6.34 -8.41
CA LYS A 22 -9.80 -5.96 -9.51
C LYS A 22 -10.30 -4.53 -9.33
N HIS A 23 -10.69 -4.19 -8.11
CA HIS A 23 -11.15 -2.85 -7.79
C HIS A 23 -10.03 -1.82 -7.98
N ILE A 24 -8.83 -2.15 -7.50
CA ILE A 24 -7.68 -1.26 -7.64
C ILE A 24 -7.37 -1.03 -9.12
N ALA A 25 -7.43 -2.09 -9.93
CA ALA A 25 -7.17 -1.99 -11.35
C ALA A 25 -8.12 -0.99 -12.00
N ARG A 26 -9.39 -1.06 -11.66
CA ARG A 26 -10.38 -0.12 -12.20
C ARG A 26 -10.16 1.29 -11.68
N GLU A 27 -9.83 1.41 -10.41
CA GLU A 27 -9.62 2.72 -9.78
C GLU A 27 -8.43 3.45 -10.40
N LEU A 28 -7.35 2.73 -10.64
CA LEU A 28 -6.12 3.30 -11.16
C LEU A 28 -5.98 3.21 -12.68
N LEU A 29 -6.97 2.62 -13.35
CA LEU A 29 -6.98 2.46 -14.81
C LEU A 29 -5.76 1.70 -15.32
N ILE A 30 -5.44 0.59 -14.65
CA ILE A 30 -4.35 -0.31 -15.04
C ILE A 30 -4.88 -1.74 -15.06
N ALA A 31 -4.11 -2.64 -15.66
CA ALA A 31 -4.49 -4.05 -15.72
C ALA A 31 -4.40 -4.70 -14.34
N GLU A 32 -5.27 -5.67 -14.08
CA GLU A 32 -5.24 -6.38 -12.81
C GLU A 32 -3.91 -7.11 -12.61
N THR A 33 -3.31 -7.63 -13.69
CA THR A 33 -2.00 -8.27 -13.61
C THR A 33 -0.94 -7.28 -13.17
N THR A 34 -1.06 -6.02 -13.59
CA THR A 34 -0.13 -4.96 -13.17
C THR A 34 -0.30 -4.69 -11.67
N VAL A 35 -1.55 -4.69 -11.19
CA VAL A 35 -1.80 -4.53 -9.75
C VAL A 35 -1.11 -5.64 -8.96
N LYS A 36 -1.25 -6.89 -9.43
CA LYS A 36 -0.62 -8.03 -8.77
C LYS A 36 0.89 -7.88 -8.70
N THR A 37 1.49 -7.38 -9.77
CA THR A 37 2.93 -7.13 -9.80
C THR A 37 3.32 -6.08 -8.77
N HIS A 38 2.55 -5.00 -8.67
CA HIS A 38 2.80 -3.97 -7.67
C HIS A 38 2.64 -4.51 -6.25
N VAL A 39 1.59 -5.29 -6.01
CA VAL A 39 1.36 -5.88 -4.69
C VAL A 39 2.55 -6.75 -4.28
N SER A 40 3.02 -7.62 -5.18
CA SER A 40 4.17 -8.47 -4.90
C SER A 40 5.41 -7.65 -4.55
N ALA A 41 5.65 -6.59 -5.30
CA ALA A 41 6.79 -5.71 -5.04
C ALA A 41 6.66 -5.00 -3.70
N ILE A 42 5.45 -4.55 -3.36
CA ILE A 42 5.18 -3.89 -2.09
C ILE A 42 5.48 -4.84 -0.93
N LEU A 43 4.97 -6.07 -1.00
CA LEU A 43 5.21 -7.04 0.06
C LEU A 43 6.70 -7.28 0.26
N ARG A 44 7.44 -7.42 -0.83
CA ARG A 44 8.88 -7.64 -0.76
C ARG A 44 9.60 -6.43 -0.17
N LYS A 45 9.26 -5.24 -0.62
CA LYS A 45 9.94 -4.02 -0.17
C LYS A 45 9.65 -3.71 1.29
N LEU A 46 8.44 -4.02 1.76
CA LEU A 46 8.07 -3.81 3.16
C LEU A 46 8.47 -4.98 4.05
N ASN A 47 9.00 -6.04 3.44
CA ASN A 47 9.30 -7.27 4.16
C ASN A 47 8.05 -7.79 4.87
N ALA A 48 6.91 -7.68 4.19
CA ALA A 48 5.63 -8.12 4.72
C ALA A 48 5.37 -9.56 4.34
N THR A 49 4.75 -10.32 5.23
CA THR A 49 4.47 -11.74 4.99
C THR A 49 3.12 -11.96 4.33
N SER A 50 2.28 -10.94 4.30
CA SER A 50 0.94 -11.06 3.71
C SER A 50 0.41 -9.68 3.35
N ARG A 51 -0.68 -9.66 2.59
CA ARG A 51 -1.37 -8.43 2.23
C ARG A 51 -1.82 -7.65 3.48
N VAL A 52 -2.39 -8.36 4.43
CA VAL A 52 -2.85 -7.75 5.68
C VAL A 52 -1.67 -7.15 6.44
N HIS A 53 -0.56 -7.87 6.48
CA HIS A 53 0.65 -7.38 7.15
C HIS A 53 1.13 -6.07 6.52
N ALA A 54 1.11 -6.00 5.20
CA ALA A 54 1.52 -4.77 4.50
C ALA A 54 0.62 -3.59 4.88
N ILE A 55 -0.68 -3.85 4.99
CA ILE A 55 -1.65 -2.82 5.37
C ILE A 55 -1.39 -2.36 6.80
N VAL A 56 -1.08 -3.28 7.68
CA VAL A 56 -0.77 -2.95 9.08
C VAL A 56 0.48 -2.08 9.16
N ILE A 57 1.53 -2.47 8.42
CA ILE A 57 2.77 -1.69 8.37
C ILE A 57 2.49 -0.27 7.89
N ALA A 58 1.71 -0.14 6.83
CA ALA A 58 1.35 1.16 6.28
C ALA A 58 0.57 2.00 7.29
N GLY A 59 -0.34 1.37 8.01
CA GLY A 59 -1.13 2.04 9.02
C GLY A 59 -0.29 2.54 10.17
N GLU A 60 0.70 1.76 10.58
CA GLU A 60 1.60 2.16 11.66
C GLU A 60 2.43 3.38 11.26
N GLU A 61 2.91 3.41 10.02
CA GLU A 61 3.67 4.54 9.50
C GLU A 61 2.81 5.79 9.46
N ASP A 62 1.60 5.67 8.92
CA ASP A 62 0.67 6.78 8.86
C ASP A 62 0.34 7.30 10.25
N LEU A 63 0.15 6.39 11.18
CA LEU A 63 -0.18 6.75 12.55
C LEU A 63 0.96 7.49 13.21
N SER A 64 2.19 7.03 12.99
CA SER A 64 3.37 7.70 13.53
C SER A 64 3.49 9.11 12.99
N PHE A 65 3.30 9.28 11.71
CA PHE A 65 3.33 10.58 11.07
C PHE A 65 2.25 11.50 11.65
N TYR A 66 1.06 10.97 11.79
CA TYR A 66 -0.08 11.70 12.33
C TYR A 66 0.20 12.20 13.75
N ARG A 67 0.74 11.32 14.59
CA ARG A 67 1.08 11.69 15.96
C ARG A 67 2.11 12.81 16.01
N ALA A 68 3.13 12.70 15.16
CA ALA A 68 4.18 13.72 15.11
C ALA A 68 3.60 15.08 14.75
N ASN A 69 2.68 15.10 13.79
CA ASN A 69 2.05 16.34 13.37
C ASN A 69 1.10 16.89 14.42
N ARG A 70 0.44 16.01 15.16
CA ARG A 70 -0.51 16.42 16.21
C ARG A 70 0.18 16.91 17.46
N ALA A 71 1.42 16.55 17.64
CA ALA A 71 2.19 16.96 18.83
C ALA A 71 2.52 18.45 18.82
N HIS A 72 2.27 19.10 17.72
CA HIS A 72 2.49 20.52 17.60
C HIS A 72 1.20 21.29 17.82
#